data_890bc5e915ee05072847dc200d6d7f33
#
_entry.id   890bc5e915ee05072847dc200d6d7f33
#
_cell.length_a   1.000
_cell.length_b   1.000
_cell.length_c   1.000
_cell.angle_alpha   90.00
_cell.angle_beta   90.00
_cell.angle_gamma   90.00
#
_symmetry.space_group_name_H-M   'P 1'
#
loop_
_entity.id
_entity.type
_entity.pdbx_description
1 polymer ?
#
loop_
_entity_poly.entity_id
_entity_poly.type
_entity_poly.pdbx_seq_one_letter_code
_entity_poly.pdbx_strand_id
1 'polypeptide(L)'
;MNNQSSSFELLHDSVQKWIWRQGWTSLKDIQENSIPVVLRRDTDVIISAATAGGKTEAAFLPILSHILSNPSEGFDVLYVSPLKALINDQYRRLLDMTAGTDMEVTPW
;
A
#
# COMPACT_ATOMS: atom_id res chain seq x y z
N MET A 1 -9.63 10.92 9.24
CA MET A 1 -8.75 11.30 8.12
C MET A 1 -9.01 12.74 7.73
N ASN A 2 -7.97 13.47 7.41
CA ASN A 2 -8.07 14.87 7.00
C ASN A 2 -8.67 14.97 5.60
N ASN A 3 -9.73 15.76 5.44
CA ASN A 3 -10.40 15.97 4.14
C ASN A 3 -9.54 16.70 3.11
N GLN A 4 -8.39 17.25 3.54
CA GLN A 4 -7.48 17.97 2.66
C GLN A 4 -6.45 17.07 1.97
N SER A 5 -6.43 15.77 2.29
CA SER A 5 -5.51 14.85 1.65
C SER A 5 -5.99 14.49 0.25
N SER A 6 -5.35 15.04 -0.78
CA SER A 6 -5.67 14.70 -2.16
C SER A 6 -5.24 13.29 -2.53
N SER A 7 -4.15 12.80 -1.93
CA SER A 7 -3.68 11.44 -2.20
C SER A 7 -4.62 10.39 -1.63
N PHE A 8 -5.18 10.61 -0.45
CA PHE A 8 -6.16 9.71 0.14
C PHE A 8 -7.35 9.49 -0.80
N GLU A 9 -7.82 10.57 -1.43
CA GLU A 9 -8.96 10.49 -2.35
C GLU A 9 -8.68 9.66 -3.60
N LEU A 10 -7.41 9.46 -3.95
CA LEU A 10 -7.03 8.63 -5.10
C LEU A 10 -7.09 7.14 -4.82
N LEU A 11 -7.16 6.74 -3.54
CA LEU A 11 -7.12 5.35 -3.14
C LEU A 11 -8.49 4.67 -3.33
N HIS A 12 -8.45 3.36 -3.58
CA HIS A 12 -9.66 2.55 -3.64
C HIS A 12 -10.39 2.55 -2.29
N ASP A 13 -11.72 2.44 -2.32
CA ASP A 13 -12.55 2.50 -1.12
C ASP A 13 -12.12 1.49 -0.04
N SER A 14 -11.75 0.28 -0.43
CA SER A 14 -11.31 -0.74 0.52
C SER A 14 -10.03 -0.33 1.24
N VAL A 15 -9.13 0.34 0.54
CA VAL A 15 -7.87 0.84 1.11
C VAL A 15 -8.15 2.03 2.03
N GLN A 16 -9.03 2.93 1.63
CA GLN A 16 -9.47 4.05 2.48
C GLN A 16 -10.06 3.53 3.79
N LYS A 17 -10.92 2.50 3.73
CA LYS A 17 -11.52 1.91 4.91
C LYS A 17 -10.49 1.29 5.82
N TRP A 18 -9.48 0.64 5.26
CA TRP A 18 -8.39 0.08 6.07
C TRP A 18 -7.66 1.19 6.82
N ILE A 19 -7.36 2.31 6.16
CA ILE A 19 -6.70 3.46 6.79
C ILE A 19 -7.53 3.98 7.96
N TRP A 20 -8.84 4.12 7.77
CA TRP A 20 -9.73 4.58 8.84
C TRP A 20 -9.73 3.61 10.03
N ARG A 21 -9.70 2.30 9.78
CA ARG A 21 -9.66 1.31 10.85
C ARG A 21 -8.36 1.36 11.64
N GLN A 22 -7.28 1.85 11.03
CA GLN A 22 -6.01 2.04 11.74
C GLN A 22 -6.05 3.24 12.69
N GLY A 23 -7.05 4.11 12.58
CA GLY A 23 -7.16 5.30 13.42
C GLY A 23 -6.22 6.42 13.03
N TRP A 24 -5.70 6.40 11.81
CA TRP A 24 -4.79 7.46 11.34
C TRP A 24 -5.55 8.77 11.12
N THR A 25 -4.97 9.87 11.60
CA THR A 25 -5.54 11.21 11.42
C THR A 25 -5.07 11.86 10.12
N SER A 26 -3.93 11.41 9.58
CA SER A 26 -3.38 11.91 8.32
C SER A 26 -2.42 10.88 7.76
N LEU A 27 -2.15 10.96 6.46
CA LEU A 27 -1.06 10.22 5.84
C LEU A 27 0.27 10.89 6.16
N LYS A 28 1.34 10.09 6.24
CA LYS A 28 2.69 10.63 6.37
C LYS A 28 3.12 11.26 5.04
N ASP A 29 4.07 12.20 5.08
CA ASP A 29 4.52 12.89 3.88
C ASP A 29 4.98 11.93 2.78
N ILE A 30 5.73 10.88 3.16
CA ILE A 30 6.21 9.91 2.20
C ILE A 30 5.05 9.16 1.52
N GLN A 31 3.97 8.92 2.24
CA GLN A 31 2.76 8.29 1.70
C GLN A 31 2.02 9.24 0.78
N GLU A 32 1.81 10.47 1.23
CA GLU A 32 1.14 11.53 0.46
C GLU A 32 1.84 11.74 -0.89
N ASN A 33 3.16 11.75 -0.89
CA ASN A 33 3.97 12.01 -2.08
C ASN A 33 4.08 10.81 -3.01
N SER A 34 4.11 9.58 -2.46
CA SER A 34 4.29 8.37 -3.26
C SER A 34 3.02 7.92 -3.99
N ILE A 35 1.86 8.12 -3.38
CA ILE A 35 0.60 7.60 -3.92
C ILE A 35 0.34 8.05 -5.36
N PRO A 36 0.35 9.36 -5.69
CA PRO A 36 0.07 9.76 -7.07
C PRO A 36 1.14 9.31 -8.05
N VAL A 37 2.41 9.25 -7.62
CA VAL A 37 3.50 8.81 -8.49
C VAL A 37 3.36 7.33 -8.85
N VAL A 38 3.08 6.49 -7.85
CA VAL A 38 2.90 5.05 -8.07
C VAL A 38 1.65 4.78 -8.91
N LEU A 39 0.56 5.49 -8.67
CA LEU A 39 -0.69 5.30 -9.41
C LEU A 39 -0.58 5.68 -10.89
N ARG A 40 0.32 6.59 -11.24
CA ARG A 40 0.53 6.94 -12.66
C ARG A 40 1.11 5.79 -13.48
N ARG A 41 1.93 4.93 -12.85
CA ARG A 41 2.51 3.74 -13.48
C ARG A 41 3.34 4.02 -14.73
N ASP A 42 3.91 5.19 -14.83
CA ASP A 42 4.68 5.62 -16.01
C ASP A 42 6.19 5.62 -15.77
N THR A 43 6.63 5.42 -14.53
CA THR A 43 8.05 5.37 -14.16
C THR A 43 8.26 4.38 -13.03
N ASP A 44 9.51 3.94 -12.88
CA ASP A 44 9.94 3.24 -11.68
C ASP A 44 10.03 4.23 -10.52
N VAL A 45 9.79 3.74 -9.29
CA VAL A 45 9.74 4.61 -8.12
C VAL A 45 10.65 4.06 -7.03
N ILE A 46 11.50 4.92 -6.48
CA ILE A 46 12.30 4.61 -5.30
C ILE A 46 11.74 5.38 -4.13
N ILE A 47 11.35 4.67 -3.06
CA ILE A 47 10.83 5.27 -1.85
C ILE A 47 11.90 5.15 -0.76
N SER A 48 12.40 6.28 -0.30
CA SER A 48 13.47 6.34 0.70
C SER A 48 13.04 7.18 1.89
N ALA A 49 13.29 6.65 3.09
CA ALA A 49 13.02 7.38 4.33
C ALA A 49 14.07 7.00 5.36
N ALA A 50 14.39 7.93 6.24
CA ALA A 50 15.42 7.75 7.26
C ALA A 50 15.04 6.69 8.30
N THR A 51 13.75 6.46 8.52
CA THR A 51 13.25 5.47 9.47
C THR A 51 12.28 4.53 8.80
N ALA A 52 11.93 3.44 9.49
CA ALA A 52 11.00 2.43 8.98
C ALA A 52 9.55 2.90 8.90
N GLY A 53 9.24 4.11 9.36
CA GLY A 53 7.86 4.56 9.49
C GLY A 53 7.17 4.86 8.17
N GLY A 54 6.32 3.93 7.71
CA GLY A 54 5.39 4.20 6.64
C GLY A 54 5.86 3.89 5.22
N LYS A 55 7.09 3.37 5.02
CA LYS A 55 7.58 3.05 3.67
C LYS A 55 6.77 1.92 3.01
N THR A 56 6.43 0.89 3.78
CA THR A 56 5.65 -0.23 3.25
C THR A 56 4.29 0.25 2.78
N GLU A 57 3.61 1.03 3.60
CA GLU A 57 2.30 1.58 3.26
C GLU A 57 2.41 2.58 2.10
N ALA A 58 3.49 3.37 2.05
CA ALA A 58 3.70 4.31 0.94
C ALA A 58 3.74 3.59 -0.41
N ALA A 59 4.27 2.38 -0.45
CA ALA A 59 4.28 1.56 -1.66
C ALA A 59 2.96 0.81 -1.86
N PHE A 60 2.46 0.13 -0.83
CA PHE A 60 1.35 -0.80 -0.99
C PHE A 60 -0.03 -0.14 -1.01
N LEU A 61 -0.22 1.01 -0.37
CA LEU A 61 -1.51 1.71 -0.46
C LEU A 61 -1.90 1.97 -1.92
N PRO A 62 -1.04 2.59 -2.74
CA PRO A 62 -1.40 2.78 -4.14
C PRO A 62 -1.37 1.50 -4.97
N ILE A 63 -0.45 0.58 -4.71
CA ILE A 63 -0.39 -0.69 -5.45
C ILE A 63 -1.68 -1.48 -5.25
N LEU A 64 -2.13 -1.66 -4.02
CA LEU A 64 -3.35 -2.40 -3.73
C LEU A 64 -4.57 -1.69 -4.31
N SER A 65 -4.60 -0.37 -4.24
CA SER A 65 -5.68 0.42 -4.85
C SER A 65 -5.77 0.18 -6.35
N HIS A 66 -4.65 0.16 -7.03
CA HIS A 66 -4.62 -0.10 -8.46
C HIS A 66 -5.14 -1.49 -8.79
N ILE A 67 -4.69 -2.51 -8.06
CA ILE A 67 -5.10 -3.90 -8.31
C ILE A 67 -6.60 -4.07 -8.06
N LEU A 68 -7.12 -3.52 -6.96
CA LEU A 68 -8.53 -3.60 -6.63
C LEU A 68 -9.42 -2.89 -7.64
N SER A 69 -8.91 -1.82 -8.24
CA SER A 69 -9.63 -1.07 -9.27
C SER A 69 -9.53 -1.73 -10.65
N ASN A 70 -8.52 -2.57 -10.86
CA ASN A 70 -8.25 -3.22 -12.15
C ASN A 70 -7.91 -4.70 -11.93
N PRO A 71 -8.90 -5.54 -11.54
CA PRO A 71 -8.64 -6.95 -11.27
C PRO A 71 -8.10 -7.67 -12.49
N SER A 72 -7.13 -8.56 -12.27
CA SER A 72 -6.55 -9.38 -13.33
C SER A 72 -6.33 -10.80 -12.79
N GLU A 73 -6.05 -11.75 -13.68
CA GLU A 73 -5.68 -13.10 -13.31
C GLU A 73 -4.16 -13.22 -13.16
N GLY A 74 -3.71 -14.13 -12.30
CA GLY A 74 -2.29 -14.39 -12.08
C GLY A 74 -1.68 -13.50 -11.02
N PHE A 75 -0.36 -13.33 -11.09
CA PHE A 75 0.37 -12.53 -10.12
C PHE A 75 0.43 -11.08 -10.54
N ASP A 76 0.00 -10.18 -9.66
CA ASP A 76 0.04 -8.74 -9.89
C ASP A 76 1.30 -8.10 -9.30
N VAL A 77 1.80 -8.63 -8.18
CA VAL A 77 2.92 -8.04 -7.45
C VAL A 77 3.85 -9.14 -6.94
N LEU A 78 5.14 -8.93 -7.12
CA LEU A 78 6.18 -9.74 -6.48
C LEU A 78 6.92 -8.84 -5.48
N TYR A 79 6.88 -9.22 -4.21
CA TYR A 79 7.59 -8.52 -3.14
C TYR A 79 8.82 -9.33 -2.74
N VAL A 80 10.00 -8.70 -2.81
CA VAL A 80 11.26 -9.34 -2.47
C VAL A 80 11.92 -8.61 -1.30
N SER A 81 12.31 -9.35 -0.27
CA SER A 81 13.03 -8.81 0.87
C SER A 81 14.19 -9.76 1.23
N PRO A 82 15.37 -9.21 1.57
CA PRO A 82 16.52 -10.05 1.92
C PRO A 82 16.46 -10.64 3.33
N LEU A 83 15.59 -10.12 4.20
CA LEU A 83 15.52 -10.55 5.59
C LEU A 83 14.23 -11.30 5.87
N LYS A 84 14.36 -12.56 6.29
CA LYS A 84 13.24 -13.45 6.53
C LYS A 84 12.27 -12.92 7.61
N ALA A 85 12.80 -12.31 8.67
CA ALA A 85 11.95 -11.73 9.71
C ALA A 85 11.09 -10.60 9.19
N LEU A 86 11.65 -9.76 8.31
CA LEU A 86 10.90 -8.67 7.69
C LEU A 86 9.82 -9.22 6.74
N ILE A 87 10.11 -10.30 6.02
CA ILE A 87 9.12 -10.93 5.14
C ILE A 87 7.89 -11.37 5.93
N ASN A 88 8.08 -12.00 7.08
CA ASN A 88 6.96 -12.45 7.91
C ASN A 88 6.12 -11.27 8.40
N ASP A 89 6.77 -10.19 8.85
CA ASP A 89 6.10 -8.98 9.28
C ASP A 89 5.28 -8.35 8.14
N GLN A 90 5.87 -8.23 6.97
CA GLN A 90 5.20 -7.66 5.81
C GLN A 90 4.04 -8.54 5.35
N TYR A 91 4.21 -9.85 5.41
CA TYR A 91 3.13 -10.77 5.07
C TYR A 91 1.91 -10.54 5.96
N ARG A 92 2.11 -10.40 7.28
CA ARG A 92 1.01 -10.13 8.22
C ARG A 92 0.33 -8.80 7.92
N ARG A 93 1.10 -7.76 7.62
CA ARG A 93 0.54 -6.46 7.25
C ARG A 93 -0.28 -6.53 5.99
N LEU A 94 0.20 -7.23 4.97
CA LEU A 94 -0.51 -7.37 3.71
C LEU A 94 -1.78 -8.20 3.89
N LEU A 95 -1.77 -9.23 4.72
CA LEU A 95 -2.98 -9.98 5.06
C LEU A 95 -4.03 -9.07 5.68
N ASP A 96 -3.62 -8.19 6.59
CA ASP A 96 -4.53 -7.25 7.23
C ASP A 96 -5.08 -6.23 6.22
N MET A 97 -4.22 -5.69 5.37
CA MET A 97 -4.61 -4.69 4.37
C MET A 97 -5.56 -5.25 3.31
N THR A 98 -5.44 -6.54 2.99
CA THR A 98 -6.26 -7.19 1.96
C THR A 98 -7.45 -7.95 2.52
N ALA A 99 -7.63 -7.97 3.84
CA ALA A 99 -8.74 -8.65 4.48
C ALA A 99 -10.07 -8.09 3.98
N GLY A 100 -10.99 -8.98 3.62
CA GLY A 100 -12.29 -8.58 3.07
C GLY A 100 -12.28 -8.24 1.59
N THR A 101 -11.14 -8.41 0.92
CA THR A 101 -11.03 -8.25 -0.53
C THR A 101 -10.79 -9.62 -1.19
N ASP A 102 -10.86 -9.66 -2.52
CA ASP A 102 -10.60 -10.88 -3.28
C ASP A 102 -9.10 -11.12 -3.53
N MET A 103 -8.25 -10.25 -3.02
CA MET A 103 -6.80 -10.39 -3.20
C MET A 103 -6.24 -11.48 -2.30
N GLU A 104 -5.29 -12.25 -2.86
CA GLU A 104 -4.55 -13.25 -2.10
C GLU A 104 -3.10 -12.82 -1.94
N VAL A 105 -2.55 -13.09 -0.75
CA VAL A 105 -1.13 -12.85 -0.44
C VAL A 105 -0.51 -14.21 -0.14
N THR A 106 0.48 -14.60 -0.93
CA THR A 106 1.12 -15.91 -0.81
C THR A 106 2.58 -15.74 -0.42
N PRO A 107 3.02 -16.31 0.70
CA PRO A 107 4.44 -16.32 1.06
C PRO A 107 5.19 -17.40 0.28
N TRP A 108 6.45 -17.15 0.04
CA TRP A 108 7.32 -18.09 -0.65
C TRP A 108 8.56 -18.40 0.19
#